data_7628c6cd09c1e30ca3b89d163f3e3a22
#
_entry.id   7628c6cd09c1e30ca3b89d163f3e3a22
#
_cell.length_a   1.000
_cell.length_b   1.000
_cell.length_c   1.000
_cell.angle_alpha   90.00
_cell.angle_beta   90.00
_cell.angle_gamma   90.00
#
_symmetry.space_group_name_H-M   'P 1'
#
loop_
_entity.id
_entity.type
_entity.pdbx_description
1 polymer ?
#
loop_
_entity_poly.entity_id
_entity_poly.type
_entity_poly.pdbx_seq_one_letter_code
_entity_poly.pdbx_strand_id
1 'polypeptide(L)'
;KASRYGVFYPMQTFSKQREVDFRVVPFFIESNSSEDTELLKAIASVLSENVYEATSEQRRSLHLAAVFTCNFTNHMYALAAELLKMYDLPFNAMLPLIDETARKVHELEPKQAQTGPAVRYDENVINKHLEMLAGEPEMQELYRLVSESIHRLHNK
;
A
#
# COMPACT_ATOMS: atom_id res chain seq x y z
N LYS A 1 -13.50 -34.52 2.75
CA LYS A 1 -13.53 -33.07 2.99
C LYS A 1 -13.64 -32.83 4.48
N ALA A 2 -12.90 -31.86 5.03
CA ALA A 2 -13.05 -31.49 6.43
C ALA A 2 -14.46 -30.98 6.69
N SER A 3 -15.08 -31.36 7.79
CA SER A 3 -16.41 -30.90 8.19
C SER A 3 -16.35 -29.53 8.89
N ARG A 4 -15.22 -29.22 9.50
CA ARG A 4 -14.92 -27.94 10.16
C ARG A 4 -13.70 -27.31 9.51
N TYR A 5 -13.79 -26.07 9.13
CA TYR A 5 -12.70 -25.29 8.53
C TYR A 5 -12.91 -23.80 8.77
N GLY A 6 -11.79 -23.08 8.79
CA GLY A 6 -11.79 -21.63 8.95
C GLY A 6 -10.56 -21.00 8.34
N VAL A 7 -10.53 -19.67 8.37
CA VAL A 7 -9.43 -18.83 7.93
C VAL A 7 -8.96 -18.00 9.12
N PHE A 8 -7.65 -17.96 9.28
CA PHE A 8 -6.93 -17.15 10.25
C PHE A 8 -5.91 -16.33 9.49
N TYR A 9 -6.28 -15.09 9.11
CA TYR A 9 -5.53 -14.29 8.13
C TYR A 9 -4.92 -13.05 8.78
N PRO A 10 -3.64 -13.10 9.20
CA PRO A 10 -2.90 -11.90 9.59
C PRO A 10 -2.58 -11.07 8.36
N MET A 11 -2.99 -9.79 8.37
CA MET A 11 -2.77 -8.88 7.26
C MET A 11 -1.54 -8.04 7.48
N GLN A 12 -0.39 -8.53 7.01
CA GLN A 12 0.90 -7.86 7.15
C GLN A 12 1.82 -8.23 5.98
N THR A 13 2.78 -7.38 5.69
CA THR A 13 3.92 -7.71 4.82
C THR A 13 5.02 -8.35 5.67
N PHE A 14 5.26 -9.64 5.45
CA PHE A 14 6.24 -10.42 6.21
C PHE A 14 7.57 -10.52 5.46
N SER A 15 8.65 -10.30 6.17
CA SER A 15 10.01 -10.58 5.69
C SER A 15 10.79 -11.35 6.76
N LYS A 16 11.67 -12.27 6.31
CA LYS A 16 12.45 -13.13 7.23
C LYS A 16 13.39 -12.36 8.15
N GLN A 17 13.78 -11.15 7.75
CA GLN A 17 14.80 -10.34 8.44
C GLN A 17 14.22 -9.35 9.44
N ARG A 18 12.89 -9.27 9.58
CA ARG A 18 12.24 -8.31 10.47
C ARG A 18 11.32 -9.01 11.46
N GLU A 19 11.50 -8.68 12.73
CA GLU A 19 10.52 -9.04 13.75
C GLU A 19 9.20 -8.31 13.54
N VAL A 20 8.10 -9.00 13.81
CA VAL A 20 6.75 -8.47 13.65
C VAL A 20 6.10 -8.31 15.01
N ASP A 21 5.67 -7.10 15.34
CA ASP A 21 4.81 -6.88 16.50
C ASP A 21 3.37 -7.28 16.13
N PHE A 22 2.97 -8.48 16.52
CA PHE A 22 1.64 -9.00 16.23
C PHE A 22 0.51 -8.21 16.91
N ARG A 23 0.77 -7.46 17.97
CA ARG A 23 -0.25 -6.68 18.70
C ARG A 23 -0.97 -5.67 17.79
N VAL A 24 -0.26 -5.13 16.79
CA VAL A 24 -0.81 -4.15 15.85
C VAL A 24 -1.26 -4.75 14.52
N VAL A 25 -1.01 -6.05 14.27
CA VAL A 25 -1.38 -6.71 13.02
C VAL A 25 -2.88 -7.01 13.00
N PRO A 26 -3.65 -6.55 12.00
CA PRO A 26 -5.05 -6.94 11.86
C PRO A 26 -5.17 -8.42 11.50
N PHE A 27 -6.06 -9.14 12.21
CA PHE A 27 -6.44 -10.50 11.89
C PHE A 27 -7.86 -10.55 11.34
N PHE A 28 -8.03 -11.20 10.20
CA PHE A 28 -9.33 -11.41 9.58
C PHE A 28 -9.72 -12.87 9.67
N ILE A 29 -10.86 -13.13 10.29
CA ILE A 29 -11.36 -14.46 10.67
C ILE A 29 -12.61 -14.81 9.86
N GLU A 30 -12.70 -16.05 9.41
CA GLU A 30 -13.90 -16.63 8.83
C GLU A 30 -13.95 -18.13 9.17
N SER A 31 -15.11 -18.68 9.44
CA SER A 31 -15.28 -20.13 9.50
C SER A 31 -16.67 -20.57 9.04
N ASN A 32 -16.84 -21.87 8.86
CA ASN A 32 -18.13 -22.45 8.49
C ASN A 32 -19.02 -22.78 9.70
N SER A 33 -18.60 -22.39 10.92
CA SER A 33 -19.45 -22.48 12.11
C SER A 33 -19.19 -21.29 13.04
N SER A 34 -20.23 -20.85 13.74
CA SER A 34 -20.12 -19.77 14.73
C SER A 34 -19.20 -20.13 15.90
N GLU A 35 -19.25 -21.39 16.35
CA GLU A 35 -18.36 -21.87 17.40
C GLU A 35 -16.88 -21.75 17.03
N ASP A 36 -16.52 -22.14 15.79
CA ASP A 36 -15.15 -22.04 15.30
C ASP A 36 -14.74 -20.58 15.05
N THR A 37 -15.68 -19.73 14.63
CA THR A 37 -15.42 -18.29 14.50
C THR A 37 -15.04 -17.68 15.84
N GLU A 38 -15.81 -17.94 16.89
CA GLU A 38 -15.50 -17.45 18.24
C GLU A 38 -14.17 -18.01 18.78
N LEU A 39 -13.90 -19.28 18.54
CA LEU A 39 -12.60 -19.88 18.90
C LEU A 39 -11.43 -19.19 18.20
N LEU A 40 -11.53 -18.99 16.89
CA LEU A 40 -10.46 -18.34 16.12
C LEU A 40 -10.29 -16.86 16.52
N LYS A 41 -11.37 -16.15 16.83
CA LYS A 41 -11.31 -14.79 17.37
C LYS A 41 -10.64 -14.76 18.74
N ALA A 42 -10.96 -15.68 19.61
CA ALA A 42 -10.32 -15.78 20.93
C ALA A 42 -8.79 -16.00 20.80
N ILE A 43 -8.37 -16.89 19.89
CA ILE A 43 -6.94 -17.13 19.62
C ILE A 43 -6.29 -15.86 19.04
N ALA A 44 -6.91 -15.19 18.07
CA ALA A 44 -6.38 -13.99 17.47
C ALA A 44 -6.24 -12.86 18.50
N SER A 45 -7.19 -12.72 19.43
CA SER A 45 -7.18 -11.69 20.47
C SER A 45 -6.07 -11.86 21.51
N VAL A 46 -5.47 -13.05 21.61
CA VAL A 46 -4.24 -13.25 22.39
C VAL A 46 -3.02 -12.62 21.70
N LEU A 47 -3.05 -12.53 20.38
CA LEU A 47 -1.93 -12.06 19.56
C LEU A 47 -2.05 -10.58 19.19
N SER A 48 -3.27 -10.09 18.97
CA SER A 48 -3.54 -8.76 18.43
C SER A 48 -4.75 -8.08 19.05
N GLU A 49 -4.68 -6.77 19.12
CA GLU A 49 -5.80 -5.91 19.51
C GLU A 49 -6.80 -5.67 18.36
N ASN A 50 -6.43 -6.06 17.13
CA ASN A 50 -7.17 -5.79 15.90
C ASN A 50 -7.69 -7.09 15.27
N VAL A 51 -8.88 -7.54 15.70
CA VAL A 51 -9.50 -8.78 15.21
C VAL A 51 -10.85 -8.49 14.56
N TYR A 52 -11.03 -8.94 13.33
CA TYR A 52 -12.21 -8.66 12.50
C TYR A 52 -12.75 -9.95 11.89
N GLU A 53 -14.06 -10.00 11.68
CA GLU A 53 -14.64 -11.00 10.80
C GLU A 53 -14.66 -10.48 9.36
N ALA A 54 -14.30 -11.35 8.40
CA ALA A 54 -14.34 -10.98 7.00
C ALA A 54 -14.58 -12.19 6.10
N THR A 55 -15.55 -12.07 5.21
CA THR A 55 -15.84 -13.09 4.20
C THR A 55 -14.67 -13.27 3.23
N SER A 56 -14.69 -14.37 2.50
CA SER A 56 -13.70 -14.63 1.44
C SER A 56 -13.67 -13.53 0.37
N GLU A 57 -14.81 -12.90 0.07
CA GLU A 57 -14.89 -11.78 -0.88
C GLU A 57 -14.24 -10.51 -0.30
N GLN A 58 -14.55 -10.19 0.95
CA GLN A 58 -13.93 -9.06 1.64
C GLN A 58 -12.42 -9.22 1.77
N ARG A 59 -11.91 -10.43 2.08
CA ARG A 59 -10.46 -10.67 2.12
C ARG A 59 -9.78 -10.51 0.76
N ARG A 60 -10.44 -10.89 -0.35
CA ARG A 60 -9.91 -10.60 -1.69
C ARG A 60 -9.78 -9.09 -1.94
N SER A 61 -10.77 -8.32 -1.55
CA SER A 61 -10.74 -6.85 -1.66
C SER A 61 -9.68 -6.23 -0.78
N LEU A 62 -9.53 -6.71 0.47
CA LEU A 62 -8.46 -6.31 1.38
C LEU A 62 -7.07 -6.61 0.80
N HIS A 63 -6.89 -7.81 0.23
CA HIS A 63 -5.62 -8.17 -0.40
C HIS A 63 -5.30 -7.26 -1.60
N LEU A 64 -6.29 -6.96 -2.43
CA LEU A 64 -6.12 -6.02 -3.56
C LEU A 64 -5.73 -4.62 -3.05
N ALA A 65 -6.37 -4.12 -1.99
CA ALA A 65 -6.00 -2.85 -1.37
C ALA A 65 -4.56 -2.88 -0.82
N ALA A 66 -4.14 -4.00 -0.20
CA ALA A 66 -2.77 -4.16 0.29
C ALA A 66 -1.73 -4.16 -0.84
N VAL A 67 -2.05 -4.66 -2.03
CA VAL A 67 -1.17 -4.53 -3.20
C VAL A 67 -0.90 -3.07 -3.52
N PHE A 68 -1.92 -2.21 -3.52
CA PHE A 68 -1.75 -0.77 -3.74
C PHE A 68 -0.93 -0.12 -2.63
N THR A 69 -1.28 -0.38 -1.36
CA THR A 69 -0.65 0.29 -0.22
C THR A 69 0.76 -0.18 0.10
N CYS A 70 1.12 -1.40 -0.27
CA CYS A 70 2.43 -1.99 0.05
C CYS A 70 3.25 -2.29 -1.21
N ASN A 71 2.75 -3.16 -2.10
CA ASN A 71 3.57 -3.66 -3.20
C ASN A 71 3.84 -2.58 -4.26
N PHE A 72 2.81 -1.86 -4.69
CA PHE A 72 2.99 -0.79 -5.67
C PHE A 72 3.74 0.39 -5.07
N THR A 73 3.46 0.75 -3.82
CA THR A 73 4.21 1.79 -3.12
C THR A 73 5.69 1.45 -3.02
N ASN A 74 6.05 0.22 -2.65
CA ASN A 74 7.45 -0.21 -2.63
C ASN A 74 8.08 -0.20 -4.04
N HIS A 75 7.33 -0.54 -5.07
CA HIS A 75 7.82 -0.44 -6.45
C HIS A 75 8.12 1.01 -6.85
N MET A 76 7.29 1.99 -6.43
CA MET A 76 7.58 3.42 -6.63
C MET A 76 8.91 3.83 -5.96
N TYR A 77 9.22 3.28 -4.76
CA TYR A 77 10.51 3.52 -4.12
C TYR A 77 11.67 2.92 -4.92
N ALA A 78 11.49 1.73 -5.50
CA ALA A 78 12.52 1.11 -6.35
C ALA A 78 12.80 1.96 -7.59
N LEU A 79 11.76 2.42 -8.29
CA LEU A 79 11.90 3.31 -9.44
C LEU A 79 12.57 4.65 -9.07
N ALA A 80 12.21 5.23 -7.93
CA ALA A 80 12.88 6.43 -7.43
C ALA A 80 14.36 6.19 -7.14
N ALA A 81 14.73 5.03 -6.60
CA ALA A 81 16.13 4.67 -6.36
C ALA A 81 16.92 4.51 -7.67
N GLU A 82 16.33 3.89 -8.70
CA GLU A 82 16.93 3.80 -10.02
C GLU A 82 17.12 5.17 -10.66
N LEU A 83 16.10 6.03 -10.61
CA LEU A 83 16.19 7.40 -11.13
C LEU A 83 17.29 8.20 -10.44
N LEU A 84 17.39 8.15 -9.12
CA LEU A 84 18.41 8.87 -8.36
C LEU A 84 19.82 8.36 -8.69
N LYS A 85 19.98 7.04 -8.90
CA LYS A 85 21.24 6.44 -9.30
C LYS A 85 21.76 6.98 -10.65
N MET A 86 20.88 7.28 -11.59
CA MET A 86 21.24 7.86 -12.88
C MET A 86 21.87 9.26 -12.75
N TYR A 87 21.65 9.95 -11.64
CA TYR A 87 22.18 11.29 -11.33
C TYR A 87 23.18 11.30 -10.17
N ASP A 88 23.71 10.13 -9.77
CA ASP A 88 24.65 9.98 -8.65
C ASP A 88 24.12 10.54 -7.32
N LEU A 89 22.81 10.45 -7.10
CA LEU A 89 22.15 10.93 -5.89
C LEU A 89 21.80 9.74 -4.96
N PRO A 90 21.97 9.93 -3.63
CA PRO A 90 21.69 8.86 -2.68
C PRO A 90 20.19 8.71 -2.39
N PHE A 91 19.68 7.47 -2.42
CA PHE A 91 18.29 7.18 -2.07
C PHE A 91 17.90 7.62 -0.65
N ASN A 92 18.85 7.61 0.29
CA ASN A 92 18.61 8.03 1.68
C ASN A 92 18.06 9.46 1.81
N ALA A 93 18.29 10.32 0.81
CA ALA A 93 17.70 11.66 0.76
C ALA A 93 16.16 11.64 0.67
N MET A 94 15.58 10.52 0.22
CA MET A 94 14.12 10.36 0.12
C MET A 94 13.46 9.82 1.40
N LEU A 95 14.22 9.25 2.34
CA LEU A 95 13.66 8.62 3.54
C LEU A 95 12.77 9.57 4.36
N PRO A 96 13.17 10.82 4.65
CA PRO A 96 12.29 11.75 5.37
C PRO A 96 10.99 12.06 4.63
N LEU A 97 11.03 12.09 3.29
CA LEU A 97 9.84 12.33 2.47
C LEU A 97 8.90 11.11 2.45
N ILE A 98 9.45 9.91 2.45
CA ILE A 98 8.71 8.66 2.58
C ILE A 98 7.97 8.62 3.91
N ASP A 99 8.69 8.89 5.02
CA ASP A 99 8.14 8.90 6.37
C ASP A 99 7.03 9.95 6.52
N GLU A 100 7.23 11.14 5.97
CA GLU A 100 6.22 12.21 5.99
C GLU A 100 4.98 11.82 5.18
N THR A 101 5.16 11.22 4.01
CA THR A 101 4.05 10.75 3.17
C THR A 101 3.22 9.67 3.89
N ALA A 102 3.89 8.72 4.53
CA ALA A 102 3.23 7.69 5.33
C ALA A 102 2.52 8.29 6.57
N ARG A 103 3.14 9.27 7.24
CA ARG A 103 2.57 9.91 8.43
C ARG A 103 1.29 10.69 8.10
N LYS A 104 1.25 11.38 6.98
CA LYS A 104 0.07 12.16 6.56
C LYS A 104 -1.20 11.33 6.45
N VAL A 105 -1.14 10.08 6.00
CA VAL A 105 -2.32 9.22 5.89
C VAL A 105 -2.83 8.67 7.22
N HIS A 106 -2.12 8.89 8.34
CA HIS A 106 -2.63 8.63 9.67
C HIS A 106 -3.49 9.80 10.20
N GLU A 107 -3.33 11.00 9.65
CA GLU A 107 -3.97 12.24 10.12
C GLU A 107 -5.03 12.76 9.12
N LEU A 108 -4.85 12.46 7.84
CA LEU A 108 -5.69 12.95 6.74
C LEU A 108 -6.19 11.80 5.87
N GLU A 109 -7.36 11.97 5.28
CA GLU A 109 -7.80 11.07 4.22
C GLU A 109 -6.79 11.07 3.05
N PRO A 110 -6.47 9.91 2.45
CA PRO A 110 -5.46 9.82 1.38
C PRO A 110 -5.66 10.83 0.24
N LYS A 111 -6.90 11.09 -0.13
CA LYS A 111 -7.21 12.10 -1.15
C LYS A 111 -6.81 13.51 -0.71
N GLN A 112 -7.00 13.86 0.55
CA GLN A 112 -6.63 15.18 1.10
C GLN A 112 -5.12 15.32 1.31
N ALA A 113 -4.44 14.22 1.62
CA ALA A 113 -2.99 14.16 1.80
C ALA A 113 -2.22 14.30 0.47
N GLN A 114 -2.88 14.11 -0.68
CA GLN A 114 -2.23 14.12 -1.99
C GLN A 114 -1.72 15.51 -2.36
N THR A 115 -0.48 15.60 -2.78
CA THR A 115 0.19 16.81 -3.27
C THR A 115 0.84 16.57 -4.63
N GLY A 116 1.48 17.60 -5.18
CA GLY A 116 2.29 17.49 -6.39
C GLY A 116 1.61 18.07 -7.65
N PRO A 117 2.35 18.10 -8.78
CA PRO A 117 1.90 18.74 -10.01
C PRO A 117 0.68 18.05 -10.64
N ALA A 118 0.51 16.75 -10.43
CA ALA A 118 -0.58 15.97 -10.99
C ALA A 118 -1.96 16.38 -10.44
N VAL A 119 -2.05 16.84 -9.17
CA VAL A 119 -3.31 17.31 -8.58
C VAL A 119 -3.91 18.44 -9.40
N ARG A 120 -3.08 19.42 -9.77
CA ARG A 120 -3.46 20.63 -10.54
C ARG A 120 -3.31 20.45 -12.05
N TYR A 121 -2.80 19.29 -12.47
CA TYR A 121 -2.41 19.00 -13.85
C TYR A 121 -1.48 20.06 -14.44
N ASP A 122 -0.38 20.35 -13.73
CA ASP A 122 0.63 21.29 -14.17
C ASP A 122 1.40 20.73 -15.37
N GLU A 123 0.89 20.99 -16.57
CA GLU A 123 1.40 20.46 -17.84
C GLU A 123 2.88 20.81 -18.05
N ASN A 124 3.32 22.00 -17.63
CA ASN A 124 4.71 22.42 -17.79
C ASN A 124 5.67 21.53 -17.00
N VAL A 125 5.31 21.20 -15.75
CA VAL A 125 6.10 20.31 -14.90
C VAL A 125 6.00 18.88 -15.39
N ILE A 126 4.80 18.40 -15.69
CA ILE A 126 4.54 17.04 -16.18
C ILE A 126 5.34 16.76 -17.44
N ASN A 127 5.30 17.65 -18.43
CA ASN A 127 6.00 17.48 -19.70
C ASN A 127 7.52 17.46 -19.52
N LYS A 128 8.08 18.33 -18.68
CA LYS A 128 9.51 18.27 -18.33
C LYS A 128 9.93 16.94 -17.71
N HIS A 129 9.10 16.40 -16.81
CA HIS A 129 9.38 15.08 -16.23
C HIS A 129 9.30 13.96 -17.28
N LEU A 130 8.32 14.02 -18.19
CA LEU A 130 8.22 13.07 -19.31
C LEU A 130 9.44 13.16 -20.25
N GLU A 131 9.94 14.36 -20.54
CA GLU A 131 11.17 14.56 -21.31
C GLU A 131 12.38 13.96 -20.59
N MET A 132 12.52 14.18 -19.29
CA MET A 132 13.61 13.56 -18.50
C MET A 132 13.57 12.02 -18.52
N LEU A 133 12.38 11.43 -18.69
CA LEU A 133 12.17 9.99 -18.75
C LEU A 133 12.16 9.44 -20.18
N ALA A 134 12.58 10.22 -21.20
CA ALA A 134 12.53 9.78 -22.59
C ALA A 134 13.40 8.51 -22.88
N GLY A 135 14.45 8.28 -22.08
CA GLY A 135 15.28 7.07 -22.15
C GLY A 135 14.70 5.85 -21.42
N GLU A 136 13.63 6.01 -20.65
CA GLU A 136 13.03 4.99 -19.79
C GLU A 136 11.53 4.86 -20.09
N PRO A 137 11.15 4.22 -21.21
CA PRO A 137 9.77 4.25 -21.72
C PRO A 137 8.73 3.64 -20.78
N GLU A 138 9.08 2.59 -20.05
CA GLU A 138 8.16 1.96 -19.10
C GLU A 138 7.91 2.88 -17.89
N MET A 139 8.95 3.52 -17.37
CA MET A 139 8.82 4.48 -16.27
C MET A 139 8.07 5.74 -16.71
N GLN A 140 8.31 6.21 -17.93
CA GLN A 140 7.60 7.35 -18.52
C GLN A 140 6.09 7.08 -18.64
N GLU A 141 5.71 5.90 -19.13
CA GLU A 141 4.32 5.50 -19.27
C GLU A 141 3.64 5.38 -17.91
N LEU A 142 4.29 4.74 -16.94
CA LEU A 142 3.79 4.63 -15.57
C LEU A 142 3.59 6.02 -14.94
N TYR A 143 4.55 6.93 -15.11
CA TYR A 143 4.45 8.31 -14.65
C TYR A 143 3.20 9.01 -15.21
N ARG A 144 2.96 8.85 -16.52
CA ARG A 144 1.78 9.43 -17.21
C ARG A 144 0.49 8.87 -16.62
N LEU A 145 0.36 7.54 -16.56
CA LEU A 145 -0.84 6.86 -16.06
C LEU A 145 -1.18 7.24 -14.62
N VAL A 146 -0.17 7.31 -13.75
CA VAL A 146 -0.37 7.69 -12.34
C VAL A 146 -0.76 9.17 -12.24
N SER A 147 -0.09 10.07 -12.99
CA SER A 147 -0.41 11.51 -13.00
C SER A 147 -1.84 11.78 -13.46
N GLU A 148 -2.29 11.13 -14.52
CA GLU A 148 -3.67 11.23 -15.01
C GLU A 148 -4.67 10.64 -14.00
N SER A 149 -4.33 9.52 -13.34
CA SER A 149 -5.17 8.90 -12.34
C SER A 149 -5.37 9.83 -11.13
N ILE A 150 -4.29 10.45 -10.64
CA ILE A 150 -4.34 11.45 -9.56
C ILE A 150 -5.25 12.62 -9.96
N HIS A 151 -5.03 13.19 -11.15
CA HIS A 151 -5.84 14.29 -11.62
C HIS A 151 -7.34 13.93 -11.70
N ARG A 152 -7.68 12.80 -12.31
CA ARG A 152 -9.07 12.33 -12.40
C ARG A 152 -9.72 12.11 -11.03
N LEU A 153 -8.97 11.61 -10.04
CA LEU A 153 -9.49 11.38 -8.69
C LEU A 153 -9.85 12.70 -7.97
N HIS A 154 -9.11 13.78 -8.24
CA HIS A 154 -9.30 15.08 -7.56
C HIS A 154 -10.31 15.99 -8.25
N ASN A 155 -10.64 15.74 -9.51
CA ASN A 155 -11.53 16.57 -10.31
C ASN A 155 -12.87 15.87 -10.66
N LYS A 156 -13.25 14.90 -9.84
CA LYS A 156 -14.59 14.25 -9.89
C LYS A 156 -15.57 14.95 -8.99
#